data_ede5bd2a74764f70fe661e096feca502
#
_entry.id   ede5bd2a74764f70fe661e096feca502
#
_cell.length_a   1.000
_cell.length_b   1.000
_cell.length_c   1.000
_cell.angle_alpha   90.00
_cell.angle_beta   90.00
_cell.angle_gamma   90.00
#
_symmetry.space_group_name_H-M   'P 1'
#
loop_
_entity.id
_entity.type
_entity.pdbx_description
1 polymer ?
#
loop_
_entity_poly.entity_id
_entity_poly.type
_entity_poly.pdbx_seq_one_letter_code
_entity_poly.pdbx_strand_id
1 'polypeptide(L)'
;LSRGINKPVATLVTQVEVDANDPAFLNPTKPIGSFFTEQEAELLTKQGYTLKEDAGRGYRRVVASPKPVDIIEKETVKALVDAGQVVITVGGGGIPVIREGNHLRGASAVIDKDWASARLAEMIDADMLIILTAVEKVAINFGKENEQWLDRLSLSDAERFIEEGHFAKGSMLPKVEAAASFARSRAGREALITVLSKAKEGIEGKTGTVICQ
;
A
#
# COMPACT_ATOMS: atom_id res chain seq x y z
N LEU A 1 -22.48 -12.35 8.78
CA LEU A 1 -23.74 -12.99 9.24
C LEU A 1 -24.13 -14.17 8.33
N SER A 2 -24.15 -14.02 6.98
CA SER A 2 -24.55 -15.08 6.05
C SER A 2 -23.70 -16.36 6.10
N ARG A 3 -22.50 -16.30 6.66
CA ARG A 3 -21.57 -17.44 6.85
C ARG A 3 -21.41 -17.87 8.30
N GLY A 4 -22.33 -17.48 9.20
CA GLY A 4 -22.31 -17.85 10.60
C GLY A 4 -21.26 -17.13 11.47
N ILE A 5 -20.54 -16.14 10.92
CA ILE A 5 -19.60 -15.35 11.69
C ILE A 5 -20.36 -14.23 12.40
N ASN A 6 -20.48 -14.35 13.71
CA ASN A 6 -21.17 -13.36 14.56
C ASN A 6 -20.14 -12.42 15.23
N LYS A 7 -19.50 -11.58 14.42
CA LYS A 7 -18.60 -10.52 14.90
C LYS A 7 -19.16 -9.15 14.50
N PRO A 8 -19.15 -8.16 15.39
CA PRO A 8 -19.44 -6.77 15.04
C PRO A 8 -18.43 -6.26 14.01
N VAL A 9 -18.87 -5.41 13.12
CA VAL A 9 -18.03 -4.75 12.12
C VAL A 9 -18.15 -3.24 12.31
N ALA A 10 -17.03 -2.58 12.52
CA ALA A 10 -16.93 -1.12 12.60
C ALA A 10 -16.20 -0.57 11.38
N THR A 11 -16.67 0.55 10.86
CA THR A 11 -15.97 1.31 9.82
C THR A 11 -15.50 2.63 10.40
N LEU A 12 -14.19 2.91 10.29
CA LEU A 12 -13.59 4.15 10.77
C LEU A 12 -13.08 4.98 9.60
N VAL A 13 -13.50 6.22 9.55
CA VAL A 13 -12.81 7.25 8.77
C VAL A 13 -11.47 7.51 9.44
N THR A 14 -10.40 7.41 8.66
CA THR A 14 -9.03 7.39 9.20
C THR A 14 -8.20 8.52 8.63
N GLN A 15 -7.56 9.28 9.51
CA GLN A 15 -6.59 10.32 9.17
C GLN A 15 -5.19 9.74 9.28
N VAL A 16 -4.38 10.01 8.25
CA VAL A 16 -3.02 9.50 8.14
C VAL A 16 -2.05 10.66 8.10
N GLU A 17 -1.24 10.77 9.14
CA GLU A 17 -0.24 11.83 9.26
C GLU A 17 0.91 11.59 8.31
N VAL A 18 1.35 12.65 7.63
CA VAL A 18 2.49 12.66 6.72
C VAL A 18 3.43 13.81 7.07
N ASP A 19 4.71 13.65 6.74
CA ASP A 19 5.69 14.73 6.89
C ASP A 19 5.45 15.81 5.81
N ALA A 20 5.31 17.07 6.24
CA ALA A 20 5.18 18.21 5.34
C ALA A 20 6.38 18.38 4.37
N ASN A 21 7.54 17.86 4.77
CA ASN A 21 8.79 17.94 4.00
C ASN A 21 9.07 16.67 3.17
N ASP A 22 8.11 15.73 3.09
CA ASP A 22 8.29 14.53 2.28
C ASP A 22 8.59 14.92 0.83
N PRO A 23 9.68 14.38 0.22
CA PRO A 23 10.07 14.71 -1.15
C PRO A 23 8.99 14.38 -2.20
N ALA A 24 8.02 13.53 -1.88
CA ALA A 24 6.89 13.24 -2.74
C ALA A 24 6.05 14.49 -3.08
N PHE A 25 6.03 15.51 -2.21
CA PHE A 25 5.35 16.79 -2.51
C PHE A 25 6.03 17.57 -3.63
N LEU A 26 7.36 17.44 -3.78
CA LEU A 26 8.12 18.07 -4.85
C LEU A 26 8.14 17.25 -6.14
N ASN A 27 7.91 15.94 -6.05
CA ASN A 27 7.89 15.04 -7.20
C ASN A 27 6.65 14.13 -7.20
N PRO A 28 5.48 14.62 -7.62
CA PRO A 28 4.26 13.83 -7.70
C PRO A 28 4.42 12.63 -8.64
N THR A 29 4.05 11.44 -8.16
CA THR A 29 4.18 10.20 -8.92
C THR A 29 2.95 9.28 -8.84
N LYS A 30 2.01 9.54 -7.93
CA LYS A 30 0.83 8.67 -7.73
C LYS A 30 -0.24 8.96 -8.78
N PRO A 31 -0.51 8.05 -9.73
CA PRO A 31 -1.55 8.24 -10.72
C PRO A 31 -2.94 8.19 -10.09
N ILE A 32 -3.78 9.15 -10.45
CA ILE A 32 -5.19 9.23 -10.02
C ILE A 32 -6.10 9.52 -11.21
N GLY A 33 -7.39 9.21 -11.04
CA GLY A 33 -8.44 9.53 -12.01
C GLY A 33 -8.36 8.70 -13.30
N SER A 34 -9.01 9.20 -14.34
CA SER A 34 -9.10 8.57 -15.65
C SER A 34 -7.83 8.72 -16.47
N PHE A 35 -7.76 7.96 -17.56
CA PHE A 35 -6.73 8.13 -18.59
C PHE A 35 -7.13 9.27 -19.54
N PHE A 36 -6.14 10.02 -19.99
CA PHE A 36 -6.25 11.10 -20.94
C PHE A 36 -5.40 10.82 -22.18
N THR A 37 -5.82 11.33 -23.32
CA THR A 37 -5.00 11.40 -24.53
C THR A 37 -3.87 12.41 -24.36
N GLU A 38 -2.87 12.39 -25.22
CA GLU A 38 -1.78 13.34 -25.21
C GLU A 38 -2.28 14.79 -25.35
N GLN A 39 -3.23 15.02 -26.24
CA GLN A 39 -3.83 16.35 -26.46
C GLN A 39 -4.58 16.87 -25.21
N GLU A 40 -5.35 16.02 -24.57
CA GLU A 40 -6.02 16.36 -23.30
C GLU A 40 -5.02 16.63 -22.18
N ALA A 41 -3.94 15.84 -22.12
CA ALA A 41 -2.89 16.00 -21.13
C ALA A 41 -2.16 17.34 -21.28
N GLU A 42 -1.89 17.78 -22.52
CA GLU A 42 -1.31 19.11 -22.80
C GLU A 42 -2.22 20.25 -22.32
N LEU A 43 -3.53 20.13 -22.55
CA LEU A 43 -4.50 21.13 -22.10
C LEU A 43 -4.57 21.23 -20.56
N LEU A 44 -4.61 20.08 -19.89
CA LEU A 44 -4.65 19.99 -18.43
C LEU A 44 -3.33 20.48 -17.80
N THR A 45 -2.19 20.23 -18.46
CA THR A 45 -0.89 20.75 -18.01
C THR A 45 -0.85 22.28 -18.06
N LYS A 46 -1.43 22.90 -19.08
CA LYS A 46 -1.57 24.37 -19.16
C LYS A 46 -2.46 24.93 -18.08
N GLN A 47 -3.37 24.12 -17.50
CA GLN A 47 -4.21 24.49 -16.36
C GLN A 47 -3.52 24.25 -15.00
N GLY A 48 -2.23 23.82 -14.99
CA GLY A 48 -1.44 23.60 -13.78
C GLY A 48 -1.52 22.20 -13.19
N TYR A 49 -2.13 21.24 -13.88
CA TYR A 49 -2.10 19.84 -13.44
C TYR A 49 -0.80 19.16 -13.88
N THR A 50 -0.31 18.26 -13.03
CA THR A 50 0.83 17.41 -13.38
C THR A 50 0.29 16.09 -13.94
N LEU A 51 0.68 15.75 -15.18
CA LEU A 51 0.32 14.49 -15.84
C LEU A 51 1.58 13.71 -16.19
N LYS A 52 1.49 12.40 -16.12
CA LYS A 52 2.54 11.46 -16.55
C LYS A 52 1.92 10.36 -17.39
N GLU A 53 2.68 9.86 -18.33
CA GLU A 53 2.34 8.67 -19.10
C GLU A 53 2.30 7.45 -18.15
N ASP A 54 1.30 6.59 -18.29
CA ASP A 54 1.06 5.43 -17.41
C ASP A 54 1.04 4.14 -18.22
N ALA A 55 2.20 3.56 -18.38
CA ALA A 55 2.42 2.20 -18.91
C ALA A 55 1.77 1.93 -20.29
N GLY A 56 1.90 2.86 -21.23
CA GLY A 56 1.41 2.72 -22.61
C GLY A 56 -0.11 2.86 -22.75
N ARG A 57 -0.84 3.17 -21.66
CA ARG A 57 -2.30 3.29 -21.63
C ARG A 57 -2.83 4.71 -21.83
N GLY A 58 -1.93 5.70 -21.91
CA GLY A 58 -2.23 7.12 -21.98
C GLY A 58 -1.70 7.87 -20.75
N TYR A 59 -2.14 9.11 -20.59
CA TYR A 59 -1.69 10.01 -19.54
C TYR A 59 -2.66 9.99 -18.35
N ARG A 60 -2.10 10.11 -17.16
CA ARG A 60 -2.89 10.27 -15.93
C ARG A 60 -2.37 11.45 -15.12
N ARG A 61 -3.30 12.11 -14.43
CA ARG A 61 -2.92 13.09 -13.40
C ARG A 61 -2.15 12.36 -12.30
N VAL A 62 -1.04 12.96 -11.87
CA VAL A 62 -0.26 12.47 -10.74
C VAL A 62 -0.29 13.46 -9.59
N VAL A 63 -0.32 12.93 -8.39
CA VAL A 63 -0.30 13.70 -7.13
C VAL A 63 0.83 13.20 -6.22
N ALA A 64 1.14 13.98 -5.19
CA ALA A 64 2.06 13.55 -4.16
C ALA A 64 1.55 12.29 -3.47
N SER A 65 2.46 11.37 -3.13
CA SER A 65 2.16 10.16 -2.34
C SER A 65 3.21 9.99 -1.26
N PRO A 66 3.16 10.83 -0.20
CA PRO A 66 4.08 10.76 0.92
C PRO A 66 3.90 9.48 1.70
N LYS A 67 4.95 9.06 2.41
CA LYS A 67 4.87 7.89 3.30
C LYS A 67 4.09 8.21 4.56
N PRO A 68 3.26 7.28 5.07
CA PRO A 68 2.54 7.46 6.32
C PRO A 68 3.51 7.49 7.50
N VAL A 69 3.38 8.50 8.35
CA VAL A 69 4.15 8.65 9.59
C VAL A 69 3.38 8.09 10.77
N ASP A 70 2.10 8.47 10.88
CA ASP A 70 1.22 8.04 11.97
C ASP A 70 -0.23 7.85 11.47
N ILE A 71 -1.02 7.08 12.23
CA ILE A 71 -2.46 6.91 12.03
C ILE A 71 -3.15 7.51 13.26
N ILE A 72 -3.94 8.56 13.07
CA ILE A 72 -4.51 9.31 14.19
C ILE A 72 -5.43 8.43 15.04
N GLU A 73 -6.25 7.60 14.42
CA GLU A 73 -7.24 6.75 15.08
C GLU A 73 -6.67 5.37 15.50
N LYS A 74 -5.35 5.16 15.51
CA LYS A 74 -4.72 3.86 15.81
C LYS A 74 -5.16 3.24 17.15
N GLU A 75 -5.29 4.04 18.20
CA GLU A 75 -5.71 3.56 19.52
C GLU A 75 -7.18 3.08 19.49
N THR A 76 -8.04 3.79 18.76
CA THR A 76 -9.44 3.38 18.57
C THR A 76 -9.51 2.08 17.77
N VAL A 77 -8.73 1.97 16.68
CA VAL A 77 -8.65 0.73 15.89
C VAL A 77 -8.19 -0.42 16.77
N LYS A 78 -7.12 -0.22 17.54
CA LYS A 78 -6.59 -1.25 18.45
C LYS A 78 -7.62 -1.68 19.47
N ALA A 79 -8.29 -0.75 20.12
CA ALA A 79 -9.32 -1.05 21.12
C ALA A 79 -10.46 -1.90 20.55
N LEU A 80 -10.92 -1.61 19.32
CA LEU A 80 -11.97 -2.38 18.66
C LEU A 80 -11.46 -3.78 18.25
N VAL A 81 -10.23 -3.90 17.77
CA VAL A 81 -9.62 -5.20 17.43
C VAL A 81 -9.44 -6.05 18.69
N ASP A 82 -8.94 -5.48 19.77
CA ASP A 82 -8.78 -6.17 21.07
C ASP A 82 -10.13 -6.61 21.65
N ALA A 83 -11.21 -5.88 21.38
CA ALA A 83 -12.58 -6.28 21.69
C ALA A 83 -13.15 -7.35 20.74
N GLY A 84 -12.35 -7.90 19.82
CA GLY A 84 -12.73 -8.98 18.89
C GLY A 84 -13.59 -8.53 17.71
N GLN A 85 -13.66 -7.25 17.42
CA GLN A 85 -14.41 -6.69 16.28
C GLN A 85 -13.61 -6.79 14.98
N VAL A 86 -14.33 -6.79 13.85
CA VAL A 86 -13.75 -6.59 12.52
C VAL A 86 -13.75 -5.10 12.25
N VAL A 87 -12.57 -4.52 11.93
CA VAL A 87 -12.44 -3.08 11.69
C VAL A 87 -12.06 -2.82 10.25
N ILE A 88 -12.86 -2.00 9.56
CA ILE A 88 -12.59 -1.47 8.22
C ILE A 88 -12.00 -0.07 8.41
N THR A 89 -10.76 0.12 8.05
CA THR A 89 -10.00 1.35 8.31
C THR A 89 -8.94 1.61 7.24
N VAL A 90 -8.30 2.76 7.23
CA VAL A 90 -7.32 3.25 6.25
C VAL A 90 -7.74 3.04 4.79
N GLY A 91 -9.05 3.03 4.52
CA GLY A 91 -9.62 2.83 3.20
C GLY A 91 -9.08 3.86 2.19
N GLY A 92 -8.63 3.36 1.02
CA GLY A 92 -8.00 4.20 -0.01
C GLY A 92 -6.63 4.79 0.36
N GLY A 93 -6.08 4.47 1.55
CA GLY A 93 -4.87 5.06 2.10
C GLY A 93 -5.13 6.05 3.26
N GLY A 94 -6.40 6.32 3.56
CA GLY A 94 -6.81 7.30 4.58
C GLY A 94 -6.78 8.76 4.09
N ILE A 95 -7.16 9.68 4.97
CA ILE A 95 -7.15 11.12 4.70
C ILE A 95 -5.78 11.68 5.09
N PRO A 96 -4.97 12.16 4.14
CA PRO A 96 -3.65 12.69 4.47
C PRO A 96 -3.74 14.00 5.24
N VAL A 97 -3.04 14.07 6.37
CA VAL A 97 -2.97 15.25 7.22
C VAL A 97 -1.52 15.57 7.61
N ILE A 98 -1.26 16.86 7.83
CA ILE A 98 0.00 17.37 8.37
C ILE A 98 -0.30 17.93 9.75
N ARG A 99 0.54 17.58 10.72
CA ARG A 99 0.44 18.12 12.08
C ARG A 99 1.11 19.48 12.19
N GLU A 100 0.35 20.46 12.65
CA GLU A 100 0.81 21.83 12.90
C GLU A 100 0.50 22.17 14.37
N GLY A 101 1.45 21.88 15.27
CA GLY A 101 1.22 21.98 16.72
C GLY A 101 0.10 21.04 17.17
N ASN A 102 -0.99 21.61 17.70
CA ASN A 102 -2.17 20.87 18.15
C ASN A 102 -3.27 20.73 17.08
N HIS A 103 -3.01 21.14 15.86
CA HIS A 103 -3.98 21.07 14.75
C HIS A 103 -3.53 20.07 13.68
N LEU A 104 -4.52 19.53 12.98
CA LEU A 104 -4.30 18.70 11.80
C LEU A 104 -4.84 19.45 10.58
N ARG A 105 -3.98 19.67 9.59
CA ARG A 105 -4.33 20.29 8.32
C ARG A 105 -4.34 19.25 7.22
N GLY A 106 -5.36 19.23 6.38
CA GLY A 106 -5.42 18.35 5.22
C GLY A 106 -4.26 18.60 4.26
N ALA A 107 -3.64 17.52 3.78
CA ALA A 107 -2.56 17.57 2.80
C ALA A 107 -3.09 17.28 1.38
N SER A 108 -2.59 18.01 0.37
CA SER A 108 -2.91 17.74 -1.04
C SER A 108 -2.11 16.55 -1.57
N ALA A 109 -2.52 15.34 -1.16
CA ALA A 109 -1.82 14.09 -1.44
C ALA A 109 -2.80 12.92 -1.51
N VAL A 110 -2.31 11.76 -1.99
CA VAL A 110 -3.01 10.47 -1.90
C VAL A 110 -2.01 9.44 -1.37
N ILE A 111 -2.25 8.94 -0.17
CA ILE A 111 -1.37 7.95 0.45
C ILE A 111 -1.55 6.59 -0.23
N ASP A 112 -0.47 5.87 -0.44
CA ASP A 112 -0.55 4.50 -0.92
C ASP A 112 -1.17 3.60 0.15
N LYS A 113 -2.23 2.86 -0.22
CA LYS A 113 -2.98 2.03 0.72
C LYS A 113 -2.17 0.86 1.30
N ASP A 114 -1.19 0.34 0.54
CA ASP A 114 -0.36 -0.76 0.99
C ASP A 114 0.58 -0.27 2.10
N TRP A 115 1.15 0.93 1.95
CA TRP A 115 1.93 1.60 2.98
C TRP A 115 1.10 1.99 4.21
N ALA A 116 -0.10 2.54 4.02
CA ALA A 116 -0.99 2.89 5.14
C ALA A 116 -1.39 1.64 5.94
N SER A 117 -1.68 0.53 5.25
CA SER A 117 -2.01 -0.75 5.88
C SER A 117 -0.82 -1.33 6.64
N ALA A 118 0.39 -1.31 6.07
CA ALA A 118 1.59 -1.76 6.74
C ALA A 118 1.86 -0.93 8.00
N ARG A 119 1.76 0.40 7.90
CA ARG A 119 1.97 1.28 9.05
C ARG A 119 0.96 1.04 10.17
N LEU A 120 -0.32 0.89 9.83
CA LEU A 120 -1.34 0.56 10.83
C LEU A 120 -1.08 -0.82 11.46
N ALA A 121 -0.76 -1.83 10.65
CA ALA A 121 -0.46 -3.18 11.14
C ALA A 121 0.71 -3.18 12.13
N GLU A 122 1.75 -2.37 11.89
CA GLU A 122 2.85 -2.17 12.83
C GLU A 122 2.35 -1.59 14.16
N MET A 123 1.51 -0.54 14.10
CA MET A 123 1.04 0.21 15.28
C MET A 123 0.07 -0.57 16.16
N ILE A 124 -0.77 -1.42 15.58
CA ILE A 124 -1.69 -2.28 16.33
C ILE A 124 -1.07 -3.63 16.72
N ASP A 125 0.22 -3.80 16.44
CA ASP A 125 1.00 -5.00 16.75
C ASP A 125 0.47 -6.28 16.07
N ALA A 126 0.05 -6.17 14.81
CA ALA A 126 -0.42 -7.31 14.03
C ALA A 126 0.71 -8.33 13.80
N ASP A 127 0.35 -9.61 13.77
CA ASP A 127 1.30 -10.71 13.52
C ASP A 127 1.58 -10.91 12.04
N MET A 128 0.59 -10.62 11.18
CA MET A 128 0.68 -10.83 9.73
C MET A 128 0.02 -9.68 8.97
N LEU A 129 0.65 -9.27 7.87
CA LEU A 129 0.07 -8.37 6.88
C LEU A 129 -0.25 -9.18 5.61
N ILE A 130 -1.49 -9.07 5.12
CA ILE A 130 -1.89 -9.75 3.89
C ILE A 130 -2.24 -8.69 2.83
N ILE A 131 -1.52 -8.68 1.72
CA ILE A 131 -1.76 -7.80 0.59
C ILE A 131 -2.37 -8.62 -0.56
N LEU A 132 -3.61 -8.31 -0.90
CA LEU A 132 -4.33 -8.97 -1.99
C LEU A 132 -4.19 -8.17 -3.28
N THR A 133 -3.80 -8.86 -4.36
CA THR A 133 -3.48 -8.25 -5.65
C THR A 133 -4.05 -9.06 -6.82
N ALA A 134 -3.69 -8.74 -8.07
CA ALA A 134 -4.19 -9.40 -9.27
C ALA A 134 -3.41 -10.67 -9.65
N VAL A 135 -2.24 -10.89 -9.04
CA VAL A 135 -1.38 -12.05 -9.33
C VAL A 135 -1.23 -12.93 -8.11
N GLU A 136 -0.98 -14.22 -8.33
CA GLU A 136 -0.90 -15.21 -7.25
C GLU A 136 0.37 -15.08 -6.42
N LYS A 137 1.49 -14.76 -7.05
CA LYS A 137 2.80 -14.60 -6.41
C LYS A 137 3.52 -13.37 -6.93
N VAL A 138 4.55 -12.96 -6.24
CA VAL A 138 5.52 -11.98 -6.72
C VAL A 138 6.47 -12.67 -7.69
N ALA A 139 6.82 -11.99 -8.79
CA ALA A 139 7.80 -12.49 -9.75
C ALA A 139 8.95 -11.50 -9.93
N ILE A 140 10.15 -12.03 -10.15
CA ILE A 140 11.27 -11.28 -10.72
C ILE A 140 11.33 -11.53 -12.23
N ASN A 141 11.88 -10.58 -12.98
CA ASN A 141 11.93 -10.61 -14.46
C ASN A 141 10.54 -10.79 -15.11
N PHE A 142 9.50 -10.24 -14.49
CA PHE A 142 8.12 -10.40 -14.96
C PHE A 142 7.97 -10.04 -16.45
N GLY A 143 7.35 -10.96 -17.22
CA GLY A 143 7.14 -10.83 -18.66
C GLY A 143 8.39 -11.08 -19.53
N LYS A 144 9.49 -11.59 -18.96
CA LYS A 144 10.71 -11.98 -19.69
C LYS A 144 10.85 -13.50 -19.74
N GLU A 145 11.72 -14.01 -20.64
CA GLU A 145 12.01 -15.45 -20.77
C GLU A 145 12.49 -16.13 -19.50
N ASN A 146 13.17 -15.36 -18.63
CA ASN A 146 13.70 -15.80 -17.35
C ASN A 146 12.81 -15.36 -16.17
N GLU A 147 11.50 -15.24 -16.38
CA GLU A 147 10.52 -14.97 -15.31
C GLU A 147 10.59 -16.05 -14.24
N GLN A 148 10.62 -15.63 -12.98
CA GLN A 148 10.62 -16.53 -11.84
C GLN A 148 9.62 -16.07 -10.79
N TRP A 149 8.68 -16.93 -10.42
CA TRP A 149 7.71 -16.73 -9.36
C TRP A 149 8.29 -17.16 -8.01
N LEU A 150 8.07 -16.35 -6.99
CA LEU A 150 8.69 -16.53 -5.68
C LEU A 150 7.67 -17.05 -4.67
N ASP A 151 7.99 -18.13 -3.97
CA ASP A 151 7.22 -18.62 -2.82
C ASP A 151 7.58 -17.86 -1.54
N ARG A 152 8.87 -17.58 -1.37
CA ARG A 152 9.42 -16.82 -0.24
C ARG A 152 10.35 -15.74 -0.76
N LEU A 153 10.39 -14.64 -0.03
CA LEU A 153 11.25 -13.50 -0.33
C LEU A 153 11.84 -12.99 0.99
N SER A 154 13.13 -13.19 1.18
CA SER A 154 13.85 -12.67 2.34
C SER A 154 13.92 -11.14 2.26
N LEU A 155 14.10 -10.46 3.41
CA LEU A 155 14.29 -9.00 3.41
C LEU A 155 15.51 -8.58 2.60
N SER A 156 16.60 -9.34 2.64
CA SER A 156 17.82 -9.07 1.86
C SER A 156 17.59 -9.24 0.36
N ASP A 157 16.85 -10.27 -0.06
CA ASP A 157 16.50 -10.44 -1.47
C ASP A 157 15.49 -9.38 -1.93
N ALA A 158 14.54 -8.99 -1.08
CA ALA A 158 13.60 -7.93 -1.40
C ALA A 158 14.34 -6.61 -1.68
N GLU A 159 15.29 -6.22 -0.82
CA GLU A 159 16.13 -5.03 -1.02
C GLU A 159 16.89 -5.11 -2.34
N ARG A 160 17.61 -6.21 -2.56
CA ARG A 160 18.36 -6.43 -3.79
C ARG A 160 17.49 -6.34 -5.04
N PHE A 161 16.34 -7.03 -5.08
CA PHE A 161 15.45 -7.03 -6.24
C PHE A 161 14.74 -5.68 -6.46
N ILE A 162 14.53 -4.90 -5.39
CA ILE A 162 14.07 -3.51 -5.49
C ILE A 162 15.14 -2.64 -6.17
N GLU A 163 16.40 -2.73 -5.73
CA GLU A 163 17.53 -1.99 -6.31
C GLU A 163 17.79 -2.37 -7.78
N GLU A 164 17.70 -3.66 -8.10
CA GLU A 164 17.82 -4.18 -9.46
C GLU A 164 16.61 -3.81 -10.36
N GLY A 165 15.53 -3.25 -9.80
CA GLY A 165 14.37 -2.76 -10.54
C GLY A 165 13.44 -3.86 -11.07
N HIS A 166 13.36 -5.00 -10.40
CA HIS A 166 12.50 -6.12 -10.82
C HIS A 166 11.01 -5.83 -10.68
N PHE A 167 10.61 -4.87 -9.84
CA PHE A 167 9.20 -4.62 -9.51
C PHE A 167 8.67 -3.35 -10.18
N ALA A 168 7.50 -3.45 -10.80
CA ALA A 168 6.86 -2.32 -11.47
C ALA A 168 6.50 -1.21 -10.47
N LYS A 169 7.03 0.01 -10.69
CA LYS A 169 6.95 1.18 -9.78
C LYS A 169 5.53 1.59 -9.41
N GLY A 170 4.56 1.45 -10.31
CA GLY A 170 3.16 1.85 -10.08
C GLY A 170 2.27 0.74 -9.50
N SER A 171 2.78 -0.48 -9.30
CA SER A 171 1.94 -1.63 -8.91
C SER A 171 2.59 -2.57 -7.89
N MET A 172 3.58 -3.36 -8.27
CA MET A 172 4.19 -4.38 -7.40
C MET A 172 5.19 -3.78 -6.41
N LEU A 173 6.00 -2.80 -6.83
CA LEU A 173 7.03 -2.18 -5.99
C LEU A 173 6.48 -1.69 -4.64
N PRO A 174 5.43 -0.84 -4.57
CA PRO A 174 4.92 -0.36 -3.28
C PRO A 174 4.40 -1.48 -2.38
N LYS A 175 3.92 -2.59 -2.95
CA LYS A 175 3.47 -3.77 -2.18
C LYS A 175 4.64 -4.50 -1.53
N VAL A 176 5.69 -4.75 -2.30
CA VAL A 176 6.92 -5.42 -1.79
C VAL A 176 7.59 -4.54 -0.74
N GLU A 177 7.71 -3.23 -0.99
CA GLU A 177 8.29 -2.29 -0.03
C GLU A 177 7.48 -2.24 1.29
N ALA A 178 6.15 -2.11 1.22
CA ALA A 178 5.28 -2.07 2.38
C ALA A 178 5.32 -3.39 3.17
N ALA A 179 5.28 -4.53 2.47
CA ALA A 179 5.38 -5.86 3.06
C ALA A 179 6.74 -6.09 3.74
N ALA A 180 7.84 -5.69 3.10
CA ALA A 180 9.19 -5.78 3.67
C ALA A 180 9.36 -4.86 4.89
N SER A 181 8.81 -3.63 4.86
CA SER A 181 8.79 -2.72 6.01
C SER A 181 8.09 -3.36 7.21
N PHE A 182 6.91 -3.92 7.00
CA PHE A 182 6.16 -4.61 8.05
C PHE A 182 6.93 -5.83 8.61
N ALA A 183 7.46 -6.70 7.75
CA ALA A 183 8.21 -7.89 8.18
C ALA A 183 9.48 -7.51 8.98
N ARG A 184 10.12 -6.39 8.63
CA ARG A 184 11.30 -5.86 9.34
C ARG A 184 10.98 -5.29 10.71
N SER A 185 9.78 -4.77 10.93
CA SER A 185 9.42 -3.99 12.11
C SER A 185 9.48 -4.77 13.44
N ARG A 186 9.38 -6.10 13.39
CA ARG A 186 9.53 -6.99 14.55
C ARG A 186 9.93 -8.41 14.10
N ALA A 187 10.79 -9.07 14.85
CA ALA A 187 11.17 -10.47 14.60
C ALA A 187 9.92 -11.38 14.62
N GLY A 188 9.87 -12.31 13.66
CA GLY A 188 8.76 -13.25 13.50
C GLY A 188 7.52 -12.71 12.78
N ARG A 189 7.50 -11.43 12.36
CA ARG A 189 6.46 -10.92 11.48
C ARG A 189 6.66 -11.40 10.05
N GLU A 190 5.54 -11.73 9.42
CA GLU A 190 5.51 -12.13 8.02
C GLU A 190 4.47 -11.32 7.26
N ALA A 191 4.74 -11.04 5.99
CA ALA A 191 3.76 -10.46 5.09
C ALA A 191 3.51 -11.41 3.91
N LEU A 192 2.25 -11.57 3.55
CA LEU A 192 1.80 -12.41 2.43
C LEU A 192 1.29 -11.52 1.30
N ILE A 193 1.77 -11.75 0.08
CA ILE A 193 1.22 -11.16 -1.14
C ILE A 193 0.62 -12.30 -1.98
N THR A 194 -0.69 -12.19 -2.29
CA THR A 194 -1.38 -13.20 -3.11
C THR A 194 -2.59 -12.62 -3.84
N VAL A 195 -3.20 -13.43 -4.71
CA VAL A 195 -4.43 -13.05 -5.41
C VAL A 195 -5.65 -13.20 -4.49
N LEU A 196 -6.64 -12.30 -4.64
CA LEU A 196 -7.84 -12.27 -3.80
C LEU A 196 -8.57 -13.62 -3.76
N SER A 197 -8.70 -14.31 -4.90
CA SER A 197 -9.39 -15.61 -4.99
C SER A 197 -8.71 -16.74 -4.22
N LYS A 198 -7.41 -16.60 -3.91
CA LYS A 198 -6.59 -17.60 -3.19
C LYS A 198 -6.14 -17.11 -1.80
N ALA A 199 -6.80 -16.10 -1.26
CA ALA A 199 -6.45 -15.55 0.05
C ALA A 199 -6.45 -16.61 1.16
N LYS A 200 -7.41 -17.53 1.15
CA LYS A 200 -7.52 -18.63 2.12
C LYS A 200 -6.33 -19.59 2.00
N GLU A 201 -6.03 -20.05 0.79
CA GLU A 201 -4.91 -20.95 0.51
C GLU A 201 -3.57 -20.29 0.87
N GLY A 202 -3.44 -18.98 0.64
CA GLY A 202 -2.28 -18.21 1.03
C GLY A 202 -2.08 -18.16 2.54
N ILE A 203 -3.15 -17.91 3.32
CA ILE A 203 -3.11 -17.93 4.79
C ILE A 203 -2.75 -19.33 5.31
N GLU A 204 -3.19 -20.39 4.63
CA GLU A 204 -2.86 -21.78 4.93
C GLU A 204 -1.43 -22.18 4.49
N GLY A 205 -0.65 -21.26 3.91
CA GLY A 205 0.72 -21.49 3.45
C GLY A 205 0.85 -22.31 2.18
N LYS A 206 -0.23 -22.45 1.40
CA LYS A 206 -0.27 -23.28 0.19
C LYS A 206 0.11 -22.53 -1.09
N THR A 207 0.03 -21.21 -1.06
CA THR A 207 0.34 -20.33 -2.21
C THR A 207 0.64 -18.91 -1.76
N GLY A 208 0.96 -18.02 -2.73
CA GLY A 208 1.37 -16.65 -2.48
C GLY A 208 2.89 -16.51 -2.29
N THR A 209 3.34 -15.30 -2.07
CA THR A 209 4.72 -14.99 -1.69
C THR A 209 4.76 -14.52 -0.25
N VAL A 210 5.48 -15.23 0.60
CA VAL A 210 5.71 -14.83 2.00
C VAL A 210 6.99 -14.01 2.08
N ILE A 211 6.90 -12.79 2.59
CA ILE A 211 8.05 -11.91 2.87
C ILE A 211 8.36 -12.01 4.37
N CYS A 212 9.58 -12.35 4.70
CA CYS A 212 10.02 -12.62 6.07
C CYS A 212 11.51 -12.29 6.27
N GLN A 213 11.93 -12.27 7.53
CA GLN A 213 13.35 -12.16 7.91
C GLN A 213 14.13 -13.40 7.51
#